data_0eede13d3ab1be64b4246d4118299457
#
_entry.id   0eede13d3ab1be64b4246d4118299457
#
_cell.length_a   1.000
_cell.length_b   1.000
_cell.length_c   1.000
_cell.angle_alpha   90.00
_cell.angle_beta   90.00
_cell.angle_gamma   90.00
#
_symmetry.space_group_name_H-M   'P 1'
#
loop_
_entity.id
_entity.type
_entity.pdbx_description
1 polymer ?
#
loop_
_entity_poly.entity_id
_entity_poly.type
_entity_poly.pdbx_seq_one_letter_code
_entity_poly.pdbx_strand_id
1 'polypeptide(L)'
;MARYLDVHPDNPQSRLISQVVDALREDQLIAYPTDSGYALGSRIGNKDGRDRILRIRGLDDRHHFTLICKDFAQLGTMVHVDNSAFRAIKHATPGPYTFILPATPEVPRRLMHPKKKTVGVRIPEHAVVQALLEELGEPLLSSTLILPGETEPEVFGWNVKEALDHQVDIVIEAGETPAEPTTVIDWSDGQPEIIREGAGDVSGFLALD
;
A
#
# COMPACT_ATOMS: atom_id res chain seq x y z
N MET A 1 0.78 -3.01 23.62
CA MET A 1 -0.58 -3.46 23.23
C MET A 1 -1.13 -2.51 22.18
N ALA A 2 -1.49 -3.02 21.01
CA ALA A 2 -2.03 -2.21 19.93
C ALA A 2 -3.44 -1.68 20.27
N ARG A 3 -3.71 -0.43 19.90
CA ARG A 3 -5.08 0.07 19.90
C ARG A 3 -5.88 -0.62 18.79
N TYR A 4 -7.09 -1.03 19.09
CA TYR A 4 -7.99 -1.69 18.15
C TYR A 4 -9.16 -0.75 17.87
N LEU A 5 -9.26 -0.25 16.63
CA LEU A 5 -10.25 0.75 16.23
C LEU A 5 -11.23 0.14 15.24
N ASP A 6 -12.49 0.08 15.64
CA ASP A 6 -13.59 -0.39 14.78
C ASP A 6 -14.10 0.78 13.93
N VAL A 7 -13.72 0.78 12.66
CA VAL A 7 -13.99 1.83 11.69
C VAL A 7 -15.00 1.32 10.67
N HIS A 8 -16.05 2.10 10.43
CA HIS A 8 -17.06 1.73 9.44
C HIS A 8 -16.43 1.66 8.04
N PRO A 9 -16.56 0.54 7.30
CA PRO A 9 -15.85 0.30 6.04
C PRO A 9 -16.24 1.27 4.92
N ASP A 10 -17.52 1.69 4.85
CA ASP A 10 -18.04 2.53 3.77
C ASP A 10 -18.20 4.00 4.17
N ASN A 11 -18.25 4.28 5.47
CA ASN A 11 -18.42 5.63 6.02
C ASN A 11 -17.52 5.81 7.26
N PRO A 12 -16.20 5.90 7.07
CA PRO A 12 -15.24 5.99 8.17
C PRO A 12 -15.52 7.20 9.07
N GLN A 13 -15.53 6.96 10.38
CA GLN A 13 -15.74 8.02 11.37
C GLN A 13 -14.51 8.95 11.42
N SER A 14 -14.68 10.22 11.10
CA SER A 14 -13.60 11.22 11.05
C SER A 14 -12.75 11.24 12.32
N ARG A 15 -13.37 11.11 13.50
CA ARG A 15 -12.65 11.06 14.78
C ARG A 15 -11.66 9.89 14.85
N LEU A 16 -12.04 8.70 14.35
CA LEU A 16 -11.15 7.53 14.36
C LEU A 16 -10.05 7.67 13.33
N ILE A 17 -10.37 8.20 12.15
CA ILE A 17 -9.37 8.50 11.12
C ILE A 17 -8.33 9.48 11.66
N SER A 18 -8.76 10.58 12.31
CA SER A 18 -7.83 11.55 12.92
C SER A 18 -6.90 10.92 13.96
N GLN A 19 -7.39 9.99 14.79
CA GLN A 19 -6.55 9.27 15.74
C GLN A 19 -5.46 8.43 15.05
N VAL A 20 -5.79 7.79 13.93
CA VAL A 20 -4.82 7.02 13.15
C VAL A 20 -3.80 7.93 12.48
N VAL A 21 -4.24 9.03 11.89
CA VAL A 21 -3.35 10.02 11.25
C VAL A 21 -2.40 10.66 12.26
N ASP A 22 -2.89 11.02 13.45
CA ASP A 22 -2.02 11.53 14.51
C ASP A 22 -0.96 10.52 14.93
N ALA A 23 -1.34 9.25 15.06
CA ALA A 23 -0.40 8.16 15.34
C ALA A 23 0.66 8.00 14.23
N LEU A 24 0.25 8.07 12.96
CA LEU A 24 1.19 8.05 11.83
C LEU A 24 2.15 9.23 11.86
N ARG A 25 1.68 10.43 12.22
CA ARG A 25 2.53 11.64 12.38
C ARG A 25 3.52 11.51 13.54
N GLU A 26 3.21 10.69 14.52
CA GLU A 26 4.09 10.30 15.63
C GLU A 26 4.99 9.09 15.30
N ASP A 27 5.12 8.75 14.01
CA ASP A 27 5.92 7.62 13.50
C ASP A 27 5.50 6.25 14.02
N GLN A 28 4.22 6.08 14.37
CA GLN A 28 3.65 4.80 14.75
C GLN A 28 3.37 3.93 13.51
N LEU A 29 3.33 2.62 13.73
CA LEU A 29 3.04 1.61 12.71
C LEU A 29 1.60 1.14 12.83
N ILE A 30 0.88 1.11 11.71
CA ILE A 30 -0.50 0.64 11.65
C ILE A 30 -0.66 -0.63 10.83
N ALA A 31 -1.67 -1.43 11.17
CA ALA A 31 -2.24 -2.44 10.30
C ALA A 31 -3.63 -1.97 9.86
N TYR A 32 -3.90 -2.02 8.57
CA TYR A 32 -5.11 -1.43 7.99
C TYR A 32 -5.65 -2.25 6.83
N PRO A 33 -6.97 -2.21 6.59
CA PRO A 33 -7.60 -2.94 5.48
C PRO A 33 -7.37 -2.25 4.14
N THR A 34 -7.27 -3.06 3.09
CA THR A 34 -7.25 -2.59 1.69
C THR A 34 -8.23 -3.40 0.83
N ASP A 35 -8.31 -3.11 -0.44
CA ASP A 35 -9.00 -3.91 -1.45
C ASP A 35 -8.25 -5.21 -1.84
N SER A 36 -7.15 -5.52 -1.14
CA SER A 36 -6.32 -6.72 -1.37
C SER A 36 -5.69 -7.22 -0.07
N GLY A 37 -6.50 -7.53 0.91
CA GLY A 37 -6.06 -7.95 2.24
C GLY A 37 -5.65 -6.80 3.16
N TYR A 38 -5.27 -7.13 4.39
CA TYR A 38 -4.67 -6.20 5.32
C TYR A 38 -3.23 -5.86 4.91
N ALA A 39 -2.79 -4.68 5.26
CA ALA A 39 -1.43 -4.21 5.04
C ALA A 39 -0.85 -3.57 6.30
N LEU A 40 0.45 -3.52 6.38
CA LEU A 40 1.19 -2.69 7.33
C LEU A 40 1.49 -1.35 6.70
N GLY A 41 1.34 -0.27 7.46
CA GLY A 41 1.53 1.08 6.96
C GLY A 41 2.28 1.99 7.92
N SER A 42 3.11 2.86 7.35
CA SER A 42 3.92 3.83 8.06
C SER A 42 4.15 5.06 7.16
N ARG A 43 4.53 6.20 7.74
CA ARG A 43 4.96 7.34 6.94
C ARG A 43 6.20 7.00 6.12
N ILE A 44 6.32 7.60 4.94
CA ILE A 44 7.46 7.38 4.02
C ILE A 44 8.81 7.71 4.69
N GLY A 45 8.86 8.77 5.51
CA GLY A 45 10.05 9.21 6.22
C GLY A 45 10.44 8.34 7.42
N ASN A 46 9.55 7.49 7.90
CA ASN A 46 9.75 6.70 9.11
C ASN A 46 10.62 5.46 8.85
N LYS A 47 11.91 5.57 9.15
CA LYS A 47 12.87 4.47 9.00
C LYS A 47 12.57 3.30 9.95
N ASP A 48 12.24 3.59 11.21
CA ASP A 48 11.89 2.57 12.19
C ASP A 48 10.65 1.78 11.78
N GLY A 49 9.63 2.46 11.26
CA GLY A 49 8.41 1.83 10.72
C GLY A 49 8.73 0.86 9.59
N ARG A 50 9.60 1.26 8.66
CA ARG A 50 10.10 0.36 7.60
C ARG A 50 10.78 -0.89 8.17
N ASP A 51 11.68 -0.71 9.11
CA ASP A 51 12.45 -1.82 9.69
C ASP A 51 11.55 -2.75 10.53
N ARG A 52 10.53 -2.21 11.19
CA ARG A 52 9.48 -2.99 11.87
C ARG A 52 8.66 -3.83 10.89
N ILE A 53 8.27 -3.27 9.74
CA ILE A 53 7.55 -4.01 8.68
C ILE A 53 8.39 -5.21 8.20
N LEU A 54 9.66 -4.99 7.89
CA LEU A 54 10.55 -6.08 7.47
C LEU A 54 10.64 -7.18 8.52
N ARG A 55 10.77 -6.81 9.80
CA ARG A 55 10.85 -7.76 10.90
C ARG A 55 9.57 -8.56 11.09
N ILE A 56 8.40 -7.91 11.07
CA ILE A 56 7.08 -8.57 11.20
C ILE A 56 6.87 -9.58 10.07
N ARG A 57 7.25 -9.21 8.86
CA ARG A 57 7.08 -10.07 7.70
C ARG A 57 8.20 -11.08 7.49
N GLY A 58 9.28 -11.04 8.27
CA GLY A 58 10.45 -11.91 8.10
C GLY A 58 11.18 -11.67 6.77
N LEU A 59 11.23 -10.42 6.31
CA LEU A 59 11.83 -10.02 5.04
C LEU A 59 13.16 -9.30 5.24
N ASP A 60 13.99 -9.30 4.21
CA ASP A 60 15.27 -8.58 4.18
C ASP A 60 15.17 -7.22 3.47
N ASP A 61 16.27 -6.49 3.42
CA ASP A 61 16.37 -5.17 2.79
C ASP A 61 16.11 -5.15 1.27
N ARG A 62 15.99 -6.31 0.64
CA ARG A 62 15.67 -6.43 -0.79
C ARG A 62 14.17 -6.41 -1.06
N HIS A 63 13.34 -6.39 -0.01
CA HIS A 63 11.90 -6.31 -0.17
C HIS A 63 11.50 -5.01 -0.87
N HIS A 64 10.61 -5.15 -1.87
CA HIS A 64 10.03 -4.01 -2.58
C HIS A 64 8.80 -3.50 -1.85
N PHE A 65 8.90 -2.29 -1.30
CA PHE A 65 7.76 -1.60 -0.73
C PHE A 65 6.89 -0.99 -1.81
N THR A 66 5.63 -0.74 -1.45
CA THR A 66 4.66 -0.02 -2.28
C THR A 66 4.26 1.28 -1.57
N LEU A 67 4.14 2.35 -2.33
CA LEU A 67 3.56 3.60 -1.86
C LEU A 67 2.07 3.61 -2.18
N ILE A 68 1.26 3.81 -1.16
CA ILE A 68 -0.19 3.94 -1.29
C ILE A 68 -0.52 5.42 -1.46
N CYS A 69 -1.17 5.74 -2.57
CA CYS A 69 -1.54 7.11 -2.94
C CYS A 69 -3.06 7.28 -2.95
N LYS A 70 -3.55 8.47 -2.61
CA LYS A 70 -4.98 8.75 -2.59
C LYS A 70 -5.56 8.94 -4.00
N ASP A 71 -4.77 9.50 -4.90
CA ASP A 71 -5.16 9.83 -6.26
C ASP A 71 -3.96 9.87 -7.20
N PHE A 72 -4.25 10.12 -8.48
CA PHE A 72 -3.21 10.20 -9.50
C PHE A 72 -2.27 11.39 -9.31
N ALA A 73 -2.74 12.52 -8.77
CA ALA A 73 -1.89 13.69 -8.51
C ALA A 73 -0.83 13.36 -7.46
N GLN A 74 -1.21 12.71 -6.38
CA GLN A 74 -0.28 12.27 -5.35
C GLN A 74 0.70 11.21 -5.88
N LEU A 75 0.23 10.24 -6.67
CA LEU A 75 1.06 9.24 -7.34
C LEU A 75 2.11 9.91 -8.24
N GLY A 76 1.72 10.89 -9.04
CA GLY A 76 2.59 11.61 -9.97
C GLY A 76 3.69 12.43 -9.30
N THR A 77 3.61 12.72 -7.99
CA THR A 77 4.72 13.31 -7.24
C THR A 77 5.82 12.30 -6.90
N MET A 78 5.47 11.03 -6.80
CA MET A 78 6.36 9.95 -6.37
C MET A 78 7.06 9.22 -7.52
N VAL A 79 6.44 9.20 -8.70
CA VAL A 79 6.94 8.43 -9.85
C VAL A 79 6.84 9.23 -11.15
N HIS A 80 7.75 8.92 -12.08
CA HIS A 80 7.68 9.43 -13.45
C HIS A 80 6.70 8.59 -14.26
N VAL A 81 5.75 9.25 -14.91
CA VAL A 81 4.69 8.62 -15.69
C VAL A 81 4.66 9.24 -17.09
N ASP A 82 4.90 8.44 -18.12
CA ASP A 82 4.73 8.90 -19.49
C ASP A 82 3.24 8.95 -19.90
N ASN A 83 2.95 9.48 -21.09
CA ASN A 83 1.57 9.65 -21.55
C ASN A 83 0.82 8.33 -21.75
N SER A 84 1.50 7.25 -22.07
CA SER A 84 0.92 5.92 -22.26
C SER A 84 0.54 5.32 -20.91
N ALA A 85 1.49 5.28 -19.99
CA ALA A 85 1.28 4.84 -18.61
C ALA A 85 0.21 5.69 -17.91
N PHE A 86 0.21 7.01 -18.11
CA PHE A 86 -0.79 7.92 -17.55
C PHE A 86 -2.22 7.47 -17.90
N ARG A 87 -2.51 7.23 -19.17
CA ARG A 87 -3.85 6.85 -19.61
C ARG A 87 -4.27 5.50 -19.05
N ALA A 88 -3.36 4.52 -19.08
CA ALA A 88 -3.63 3.18 -18.58
C ALA A 88 -3.86 3.15 -17.06
N ILE A 89 -2.99 3.80 -16.28
CA ILE A 89 -3.09 3.87 -14.82
C ILE A 89 -4.36 4.63 -14.41
N LYS A 90 -4.66 5.75 -15.07
CA LYS A 90 -5.87 6.53 -14.77
C LYS A 90 -7.15 5.76 -15.03
N HIS A 91 -7.15 4.89 -16.04
CA HIS A 91 -8.31 4.03 -16.35
C HIS A 91 -8.45 2.88 -15.32
N ALA A 92 -7.34 2.35 -14.83
CA ALA A 92 -7.31 1.20 -13.92
C ALA A 92 -7.45 1.57 -12.42
N THR A 93 -7.33 2.85 -12.07
CA THR A 93 -7.32 3.29 -10.66
C THR A 93 -8.52 4.20 -10.32
N PRO A 94 -9.05 4.14 -9.08
CA PRO A 94 -8.63 3.24 -8.00
C PRO A 94 -8.95 1.77 -8.30
N GLY A 95 -8.15 0.84 -7.76
CA GLY A 95 -8.36 -0.58 -7.99
C GLY A 95 -7.18 -1.46 -7.55
N PRO A 96 -7.32 -2.79 -7.75
CA PRO A 96 -6.38 -3.79 -7.23
C PRO A 96 -5.13 -3.95 -8.11
N TYR A 97 -4.45 -2.84 -8.38
CA TYR A 97 -3.21 -2.81 -9.18
C TYR A 97 -2.04 -2.26 -8.38
N THR A 98 -0.86 -2.77 -8.67
CA THR A 98 0.43 -2.21 -8.27
C THR A 98 1.24 -1.92 -9.53
N PHE A 99 1.66 -0.67 -9.69
CA PHE A 99 2.49 -0.26 -10.82
C PHE A 99 3.92 -0.03 -10.33
N ILE A 100 4.90 -0.61 -11.02
CA ILE A 100 6.32 -0.38 -10.78
C ILE A 100 6.79 0.66 -11.79
N LEU A 101 7.26 1.80 -11.29
CA LEU A 101 7.62 2.97 -12.09
C LEU A 101 8.92 3.59 -11.60
N PRO A 102 9.64 4.33 -12.46
CA PRO A 102 10.82 5.09 -12.04
C PRO A 102 10.45 6.12 -10.95
N ALA A 103 11.15 6.07 -9.81
CA ALA A 103 10.91 6.95 -8.69
C ALA A 103 11.44 8.37 -8.93
N THR A 104 10.72 9.38 -8.44
CA THR A 104 11.22 10.74 -8.36
C THR A 104 12.16 10.91 -7.15
N PRO A 105 12.91 12.04 -7.04
CA PRO A 105 13.72 12.36 -5.86
C PRO A 105 12.93 12.49 -4.55
N GLU A 106 11.58 12.63 -4.61
CA GLU A 106 10.70 12.67 -3.44
C GLU A 106 10.67 11.32 -2.69
N VAL A 107 10.95 10.22 -3.39
CA VAL A 107 11.00 8.90 -2.76
C VAL A 107 12.36 8.68 -2.10
N PRO A 108 12.41 8.36 -0.79
CA PRO A 108 13.65 8.03 -0.12
C PRO A 108 14.40 6.86 -0.79
N ARG A 109 15.69 6.99 -0.98
CA ARG A 109 16.51 5.98 -1.69
C ARG A 109 16.37 4.57 -1.12
N ARG A 110 16.18 4.45 0.21
CA ARG A 110 15.99 3.16 0.88
C ARG A 110 14.70 2.43 0.49
N LEU A 111 13.74 3.12 -0.12
CA LEU A 111 12.48 2.57 -0.60
C LEU A 111 12.52 2.19 -2.08
N MET A 112 13.54 2.63 -2.80
CA MET A 112 13.72 2.36 -4.22
C MET A 112 14.45 1.03 -4.45
N HIS A 113 14.15 0.40 -5.60
CA HIS A 113 14.99 -0.67 -6.09
C HIS A 113 16.44 -0.18 -6.28
N PRO A 114 17.45 -0.87 -5.71
CA PRO A 114 18.82 -0.33 -5.63
C PRO A 114 19.47 -0.03 -6.98
N LYS A 115 19.15 -0.82 -8.02
CA LYS A 115 19.70 -0.67 -9.38
C LYS A 115 18.76 0.11 -10.30
N LYS A 116 17.49 -0.33 -10.41
CA LYS A 116 16.51 0.25 -11.35
C LYS A 116 15.98 1.61 -10.90
N LYS A 117 16.12 1.97 -9.61
CA LYS A 117 15.55 3.21 -9.02
C LYS A 117 14.03 3.31 -9.20
N THR A 118 13.37 2.20 -9.14
CA THR A 118 11.91 2.07 -9.23
C THR A 118 11.27 1.87 -7.86
N VAL A 119 9.99 2.14 -7.78
CA VAL A 119 9.14 1.88 -6.61
C VAL A 119 7.76 1.44 -7.07
N GLY A 120 7.10 0.60 -6.27
CA GLY A 120 5.69 0.25 -6.49
C GLY A 120 4.78 1.37 -6.01
N VAL A 121 3.70 1.63 -6.76
CA VAL A 121 2.65 2.58 -6.37
C VAL A 121 1.28 1.97 -6.62
N ARG A 122 0.30 2.31 -5.78
CA ARG A 122 -1.10 1.92 -5.96
C ARG A 122 -2.05 3.00 -5.44
N ILE A 123 -3.27 2.98 -5.99
CA ILE A 123 -4.42 3.75 -5.50
C ILE A 123 -5.52 2.73 -5.17
N PRO A 124 -5.62 2.27 -3.91
CA PRO A 124 -6.60 1.27 -3.51
C PRO A 124 -8.02 1.79 -3.57
N GLU A 125 -8.96 0.91 -3.92
CA GLU A 125 -10.38 1.18 -3.82
C GLU A 125 -10.90 0.75 -2.44
N HIS A 126 -10.68 1.60 -1.44
CA HIS A 126 -11.12 1.36 -0.06
C HIS A 126 -11.39 2.68 0.67
N ALA A 127 -12.60 2.86 1.19
CA ALA A 127 -13.02 4.13 1.81
C ALA A 127 -12.16 4.53 3.02
N VAL A 128 -11.76 3.56 3.85
CA VAL A 128 -10.89 3.82 5.02
C VAL A 128 -9.52 4.32 4.57
N VAL A 129 -8.93 3.70 3.56
CA VAL A 129 -7.62 4.10 3.01
C VAL A 129 -7.69 5.50 2.42
N GLN A 130 -8.74 5.79 1.65
CA GLN A 130 -8.93 7.13 1.06
C GLN A 130 -9.08 8.21 2.13
N ALA A 131 -9.85 7.94 3.19
CA ALA A 131 -10.01 8.88 4.30
C ALA A 131 -8.70 9.13 5.05
N LEU A 132 -7.90 8.09 5.28
CA LEU A 132 -6.58 8.21 5.90
C LEU A 132 -5.63 9.08 5.07
N LEU A 133 -5.52 8.80 3.77
CA LEU A 133 -4.62 9.52 2.87
C LEU A 133 -5.05 10.97 2.65
N GLU A 134 -6.36 11.23 2.59
CA GLU A 134 -6.89 12.59 2.48
C GLU A 134 -6.47 13.45 3.68
N GLU A 135 -6.62 12.93 4.90
CA GLU A 135 -6.26 13.67 6.11
C GLU A 135 -4.74 13.71 6.36
N LEU A 136 -4.02 12.62 6.05
CA LEU A 136 -2.56 12.56 6.19
C LEU A 136 -1.85 13.54 5.24
N GLY A 137 -2.36 13.68 4.02
CA GLY A 137 -1.84 14.60 3.01
C GLY A 137 -0.55 14.13 2.32
N GLU A 138 -0.10 12.91 2.59
CA GLU A 138 1.07 12.29 1.95
C GLU A 138 0.81 10.81 1.66
N PRO A 139 1.55 10.18 0.72
CA PRO A 139 1.47 8.75 0.50
C PRO A 139 1.92 7.96 1.72
N LEU A 140 1.42 6.73 1.84
CA LEU A 140 1.77 5.81 2.92
C LEU A 140 2.74 4.74 2.42
N LEU A 141 3.82 4.52 3.14
CA LEU A 141 4.68 3.35 2.94
C LEU A 141 3.91 2.11 3.36
N SER A 142 3.85 1.10 2.50
CA SER A 142 3.01 -0.06 2.74
C SER A 142 3.65 -1.38 2.31
N SER A 143 3.23 -2.44 2.98
CA SER A 143 3.51 -3.82 2.61
C SER A 143 2.31 -4.68 2.96
N THR A 144 1.88 -5.53 2.03
CA THR A 144 0.80 -6.49 2.29
C THR A 144 1.14 -7.35 3.51
N LEU A 145 0.19 -7.53 4.42
CA LEU A 145 0.39 -8.29 5.64
C LEU A 145 0.21 -9.78 5.38
N ILE A 146 1.31 -10.42 5.04
CA ILE A 146 1.44 -11.87 4.95
C ILE A 146 2.37 -12.29 6.07
N LEU A 147 1.90 -13.06 7.02
CA LEU A 147 2.69 -13.51 8.16
C LEU A 147 3.77 -14.52 7.73
N PRO A 148 4.90 -14.62 8.44
CA PRO A 148 5.93 -15.60 8.12
C PRO A 148 5.39 -17.02 8.10
N GLY A 149 5.63 -17.74 6.99
CA GLY A 149 5.12 -19.09 6.78
C GLY A 149 3.77 -19.18 6.09
N GLU A 150 3.06 -18.04 5.94
CA GLU A 150 1.80 -17.96 5.19
C GLU A 150 2.05 -17.54 3.74
N THR A 151 1.07 -17.83 2.87
CA THR A 151 1.10 -17.48 1.45
C THR A 151 0.08 -16.43 1.06
N GLU A 152 -0.93 -16.22 1.92
CA GLU A 152 -2.04 -15.32 1.71
C GLU A 152 -2.03 -14.17 2.72
N PRO A 153 -2.58 -13.00 2.38
CA PRO A 153 -2.68 -11.89 3.31
C PRO A 153 -3.72 -12.16 4.40
N GLU A 154 -3.53 -11.54 5.55
CA GLU A 154 -4.56 -11.46 6.57
C GLU A 154 -5.80 -10.72 6.03
N VAL A 155 -6.98 -11.22 6.34
CA VAL A 155 -8.25 -10.69 5.85
C VAL A 155 -9.19 -10.17 6.94
N PHE A 156 -8.89 -10.48 8.22
CA PHE A 156 -9.68 -10.06 9.38
C PHE A 156 -8.84 -9.23 10.35
N GLY A 157 -9.33 -8.05 10.73
CA GLY A 157 -8.64 -7.19 11.69
C GLY A 157 -8.49 -7.81 13.07
N TRP A 158 -9.47 -8.59 13.54
CA TRP A 158 -9.37 -9.30 14.82
C TRP A 158 -8.23 -10.31 14.83
N ASN A 159 -7.99 -11.02 13.73
CA ASN A 159 -6.88 -11.96 13.61
C ASN A 159 -5.51 -11.22 13.59
N VAL A 160 -5.46 -10.10 12.87
CA VAL A 160 -4.28 -9.20 12.90
C VAL A 160 -3.99 -8.71 14.32
N LYS A 161 -5.02 -8.30 15.05
CA LYS A 161 -4.89 -7.87 16.47
C LYS A 161 -4.33 -8.97 17.34
N GLU A 162 -4.83 -10.19 17.20
CA GLU A 162 -4.34 -11.34 17.95
C GLU A 162 -2.86 -11.64 17.63
N ALA A 163 -2.51 -11.66 16.34
CA ALA A 163 -1.16 -11.99 15.88
C ALA A 163 -0.12 -10.93 16.19
N LEU A 164 -0.48 -9.64 16.14
CA LEU A 164 0.46 -8.51 16.13
C LEU A 164 0.25 -7.51 17.29
N ASP A 165 -0.46 -7.87 18.35
CA ASP A 165 -0.83 -6.97 19.46
C ASP A 165 0.33 -6.17 20.05
N HIS A 166 1.53 -6.73 20.05
CA HIS A 166 2.74 -6.09 20.59
C HIS A 166 3.73 -5.64 19.52
N GLN A 167 3.38 -5.77 18.24
CA GLN A 167 4.27 -5.48 17.12
C GLN A 167 3.84 -4.26 16.30
N VAL A 168 2.55 -3.92 16.34
CA VAL A 168 1.99 -2.71 15.74
C VAL A 168 1.37 -1.82 16.81
N ASP A 169 1.14 -0.54 16.47
CA ASP A 169 0.61 0.44 17.42
C ASP A 169 -0.92 0.59 17.30
N ILE A 170 -1.45 0.42 16.09
CA ILE A 170 -2.89 0.45 15.81
C ILE A 170 -3.24 -0.68 14.85
N VAL A 171 -4.38 -1.34 15.11
CA VAL A 171 -5.09 -2.20 14.15
C VAL A 171 -6.43 -1.57 13.84
N ILE A 172 -6.70 -1.33 12.57
CA ILE A 172 -7.99 -0.84 12.09
C ILE A 172 -8.86 -2.05 11.72
N GLU A 173 -9.98 -2.23 12.40
CA GLU A 173 -11.01 -3.20 12.02
C GLU A 173 -12.04 -2.51 11.13
N ALA A 174 -12.25 -3.02 9.93
CA ALA A 174 -13.28 -2.53 9.01
C ALA A 174 -13.93 -3.68 8.22
N GLY A 175 -14.10 -4.84 8.87
CA GLY A 175 -14.67 -6.03 8.25
C GLY A 175 -13.65 -6.86 7.47
N GLU A 176 -14.17 -7.91 6.84
CA GLU A 176 -13.39 -8.81 6.00
C GLU A 176 -12.94 -8.11 4.71
N THR A 177 -11.68 -8.33 4.33
CA THR A 177 -11.10 -7.84 3.07
C THR A 177 -11.02 -8.96 2.04
N PRO A 178 -10.99 -8.64 0.71
CA PRO A 178 -10.60 -9.62 -0.30
C PRO A 178 -9.18 -10.15 -0.05
N ALA A 179 -8.97 -11.44 -0.27
CA ALA A 179 -7.65 -12.08 -0.14
C ALA A 179 -6.85 -12.09 -1.46
N GLU A 180 -7.50 -11.81 -2.58
CA GLU A 180 -6.88 -11.88 -3.89
C GLU A 180 -5.78 -10.82 -4.04
N PRO A 181 -4.56 -11.21 -4.47
CA PRO A 181 -3.46 -10.27 -4.61
C PRO A 181 -3.69 -9.27 -5.74
N THR A 182 -3.00 -8.14 -5.67
CA THR A 182 -3.02 -7.16 -6.76
C THR A 182 -2.39 -7.71 -8.04
N THR A 183 -2.87 -7.24 -9.18
CA THR A 183 -2.16 -7.34 -10.45
C THR A 183 -0.96 -6.39 -10.41
N VAL A 184 0.23 -6.90 -10.75
CA VAL A 184 1.48 -6.13 -10.72
C VAL A 184 1.97 -5.90 -12.14
N ILE A 185 2.12 -4.64 -12.51
CA ILE A 185 2.57 -4.19 -13.83
C ILE A 185 3.85 -3.39 -13.70
N ASP A 186 4.95 -3.87 -14.28
CA ASP A 186 6.20 -3.11 -14.40
C ASP A 186 6.13 -2.24 -15.66
N TRP A 187 6.24 -0.94 -15.45
CA TRP A 187 6.29 0.07 -16.52
C TRP A 187 7.58 0.89 -16.48
N SER A 188 8.64 0.32 -15.91
CA SER A 188 9.91 1.02 -15.73
C SER A 188 10.66 1.32 -17.03
N ASP A 189 10.43 0.52 -18.06
CA ASP A 189 11.11 0.60 -19.35
C ASP A 189 10.25 1.22 -20.47
N GLY A 190 9.15 1.91 -20.10
CA GLY A 190 8.27 2.62 -21.04
C GLY A 190 7.23 1.74 -21.75
N GLN A 191 7.18 0.45 -21.42
CA GLN A 191 6.18 -0.51 -21.88
C GLN A 191 5.66 -1.32 -20.71
N PRO A 192 4.36 -1.71 -20.70
CA PRO A 192 3.82 -2.54 -19.63
C PRO A 192 4.31 -3.98 -19.74
N GLU A 193 4.80 -4.50 -18.63
CA GLU A 193 5.11 -5.91 -18.44
C GLU A 193 4.28 -6.46 -17.26
N ILE A 194 3.47 -7.48 -17.51
CA ILE A 194 2.66 -8.12 -16.45
C ILE A 194 3.57 -9.03 -15.63
N ILE A 195 3.92 -8.61 -14.43
CA ILE A 195 4.76 -9.37 -13.50
C ILE A 195 3.93 -10.42 -12.76
N ARG A 196 2.69 -10.07 -12.43
CA ARG A 196 1.74 -10.97 -11.76
C ARG A 196 0.32 -10.59 -12.15
N GLU A 197 -0.45 -11.55 -12.60
CA GLU A 197 -1.89 -11.44 -12.74
C GLU A 197 -2.55 -11.71 -11.39
N GLY A 198 -3.42 -10.82 -10.97
CA GLY A 198 -4.19 -10.89 -9.73
C GLY A 198 -5.62 -10.42 -9.97
N ALA A 199 -6.21 -9.72 -8.99
CA ALA A 199 -7.61 -9.27 -9.08
C ALA A 199 -7.87 -8.23 -10.18
N GLY A 200 -6.85 -7.46 -10.60
CA GLY A 200 -7.00 -6.46 -11.66
C GLY A 200 -6.96 -7.08 -13.06
N ASP A 201 -7.90 -6.68 -13.93
CA ASP A 201 -7.96 -7.12 -15.33
C ASP A 201 -6.71 -6.66 -16.09
N VAL A 202 -6.07 -7.59 -16.78
CA VAL A 202 -4.83 -7.35 -17.54
C VAL A 202 -5.07 -6.95 -18.99
N SER A 203 -6.29 -7.05 -19.50
CA SER A 203 -6.60 -6.82 -20.92
C SER A 203 -6.17 -5.45 -21.44
N GLY A 204 -6.24 -4.41 -20.60
CA GLY A 204 -5.80 -3.05 -20.93
C GLY A 204 -4.28 -2.84 -20.98
N PHE A 205 -3.49 -3.85 -20.60
CA PHE A 205 -2.03 -3.81 -20.52
C PHE A 205 -1.35 -4.83 -21.44
N LEU A 206 -2.13 -5.63 -22.16
CA LEU A 206 -1.62 -6.50 -23.19
C LEU A 206 -1.21 -5.64 -24.39
N ALA A 207 -0.07 -5.96 -25.02
CA ALA A 207 0.34 -5.31 -26.25
C ALA A 207 -0.79 -5.49 -27.27
N LEU A 208 -1.24 -4.39 -27.85
CA LEU A 208 -2.06 -4.44 -29.06
C LEU A 208 -1.10 -4.82 -30.19
N ASP A 209 -1.16 -6.08 -30.64
CA ASP A 209 -0.50 -6.54 -31.84
C ASP A 209 -0.94 -5.75 -33.09
#